data_3773de3518f311fc39ae737ccf7006ac
#
_entry.id   3773de3518f311fc39ae737ccf7006ac
#
_cell.length_a   1.000
_cell.length_b   1.000
_cell.length_c   1.000
_cell.angle_alpha   90.00
_cell.angle_beta   90.00
_cell.angle_gamma   90.00
#
_symmetry.space_group_name_H-M   'P 1'
#
loop_
_entity.id
_entity.type
_entity.pdbx_description
1 polymer ?
#
loop_
_entity_poly.entity_id
_entity_poly.type
_entity_poly.pdbx_seq_one_letter_code
_entity_poly.pdbx_strand_id
1 'polypeptide(L)'
;MTLNLKAPNDFQIHQYYQIPFTGIYSQKTEDELIDELEKCLIKAVERQLMADVPLGFFLSGGLDSSAIVAMARKLHPNKPLKCYTIKTSQTNRPTEGFVDDLKYARLVAKHLNLDLVEVQSEINIKQDFDNMIYHLDEPQADFAPINVLKICNLARKDGYKVLLGGVGGDELFSGYRRHQAIIYQQYLDYIPSFIVKIIPSFLDKISTNFAVGRRIKKILNGLNWGKNQCLYQYYEWLPLDVVRNLFKDQKSIEFYSPQAFFEKLLQQIPQEKNDLNKLLFWDLKSFLPDHNLNYTDKMSMAIGMEVRVPFLDIELVEFGCQIPPKLKMKGITTKYLLKKLMEKYLPHEVIYRSKTGFGVPLRQWIKHDLDRMIQQYLSPEMIEKRGIFELRAIEKLTDDNKKGNVDASYSILCLMAIESWHQQFVDKK
;
A
#
# COMPACT_ATOMS: atom_id res chain seq x y z
N MET A 1 -6.32 27.22 5.55
CA MET A 1 -7.09 27.71 6.69
C MET A 1 -6.75 29.18 6.89
N THR A 2 -7.75 30.04 7.04
CA THR A 2 -7.57 31.46 7.41
C THR A 2 -8.04 31.63 8.85
N LEU A 3 -7.18 32.14 9.71
CA LEU A 3 -7.47 32.36 11.14
C LEU A 3 -7.44 33.86 11.44
N ASN A 4 -8.46 34.36 12.11
CA ASN A 4 -8.47 35.70 12.65
C ASN A 4 -7.80 35.70 14.03
N LEU A 5 -6.60 36.31 14.16
CA LEU A 5 -5.86 36.35 15.43
C LEU A 5 -6.61 37.09 16.56
N LYS A 6 -7.53 38.01 16.22
CA LYS A 6 -8.35 38.71 17.20
C LYS A 6 -9.61 37.95 17.62
N ALA A 7 -9.97 36.90 16.87
CA ALA A 7 -11.09 35.99 17.14
C ALA A 7 -10.69 34.57 16.77
N PRO A 8 -9.90 33.85 17.61
CA PRO A 8 -9.33 32.55 17.25
C PRO A 8 -10.36 31.45 16.95
N ASN A 9 -11.60 31.62 17.40
CA ASN A 9 -12.70 30.69 17.10
C ASN A 9 -13.37 30.98 15.73
N ASP A 10 -13.03 32.11 15.09
CA ASP A 10 -13.50 32.46 13.74
C ASP A 10 -12.41 32.07 12.73
N PHE A 11 -12.49 30.85 12.24
CA PHE A 11 -11.60 30.33 11.22
C PHE A 11 -12.37 29.78 10.03
N GLN A 12 -11.80 29.93 8.84
CA GLN A 12 -12.35 29.39 7.60
C GLN A 12 -11.40 28.38 7.00
N ILE A 13 -11.97 27.23 6.59
CA ILE A 13 -11.23 26.18 5.88
C ILE A 13 -11.57 26.30 4.39
N HIS A 14 -10.54 26.52 3.56
CA HIS A 14 -10.68 26.58 2.11
C HIS A 14 -9.97 25.38 1.49
N GLN A 15 -10.71 24.61 0.67
CA GLN A 15 -10.09 23.59 -0.16
C GLN A 15 -9.43 24.30 -1.36
N TYR A 16 -8.10 24.23 -1.46
CA TYR A 16 -7.32 24.86 -2.52
C TYR A 16 -6.96 23.90 -3.66
N TYR A 17 -7.11 22.59 -3.46
CA TYR A 17 -6.84 21.56 -4.46
C TYR A 17 -7.78 20.38 -4.33
N GLN A 18 -8.17 19.79 -5.47
CA GLN A 18 -8.92 18.55 -5.55
C GLN A 18 -8.35 17.70 -6.69
N ILE A 19 -8.14 16.41 -6.45
CA ILE A 19 -7.66 15.48 -7.47
C ILE A 19 -8.72 15.37 -8.58
N PRO A 20 -8.38 15.68 -9.87
CA PRO A 20 -9.37 15.94 -10.91
C PRO A 20 -9.84 14.67 -11.65
N PHE A 21 -10.43 13.70 -10.94
CA PHE A 21 -11.14 12.58 -11.58
C PHE A 21 -12.50 13.05 -12.09
N THR A 22 -12.50 13.73 -13.23
CA THR A 22 -13.71 14.37 -13.81
C THR A 22 -14.53 13.43 -14.69
N GLY A 23 -14.05 12.22 -14.98
CA GLY A 23 -14.66 11.32 -15.98
C GLY A 23 -14.41 11.76 -17.43
N ILE A 24 -13.64 12.83 -17.64
CA ILE A 24 -13.22 13.30 -18.98
C ILE A 24 -11.80 12.80 -19.23
N TYR A 25 -11.63 12.08 -20.32
CA TYR A 25 -10.36 11.50 -20.69
C TYR A 25 -9.77 12.11 -21.94
N SER A 26 -8.44 12.09 -22.02
CA SER A 26 -7.71 12.53 -23.19
C SER A 26 -8.10 11.71 -24.43
N GLN A 27 -8.24 12.40 -25.57
CA GLN A 27 -8.51 11.80 -26.88
C GLN A 27 -7.23 11.57 -27.69
N LYS A 28 -6.05 11.83 -27.10
CA LYS A 28 -4.75 11.60 -27.72
C LYS A 28 -4.53 10.12 -27.97
N THR A 29 -3.70 9.82 -28.96
CA THR A 29 -3.25 8.46 -29.26
C THR A 29 -2.39 7.90 -28.14
N GLU A 30 -2.16 6.59 -28.13
CA GLU A 30 -1.32 5.91 -27.14
C GLU A 30 0.11 6.48 -27.17
N ASP A 31 0.68 6.69 -28.36
CA ASP A 31 2.05 7.21 -28.51
C ASP A 31 2.18 8.66 -28.01
N GLU A 32 1.21 9.52 -28.32
CA GLU A 32 1.18 10.90 -27.81
C GLU A 32 1.08 10.93 -26.27
N LEU A 33 0.30 10.03 -25.69
CA LEU A 33 0.20 9.91 -24.23
C LEU A 33 1.48 9.36 -23.59
N ILE A 34 2.21 8.46 -24.26
CA ILE A 34 3.52 7.98 -23.81
C ILE A 34 4.54 9.13 -23.79
N ASP A 35 4.57 9.94 -24.84
CA ASP A 35 5.48 11.09 -24.92
C ASP A 35 5.15 12.18 -23.90
N GLU A 36 3.88 12.41 -23.63
CA GLU A 36 3.44 13.35 -22.61
C GLU A 36 3.74 12.83 -21.20
N LEU A 37 3.49 11.54 -20.93
CA LEU A 37 3.88 10.88 -19.67
C LEU A 37 5.39 11.01 -19.43
N GLU A 38 6.19 10.81 -20.46
CA GLU A 38 7.65 10.96 -20.37
C GLU A 38 8.03 12.38 -19.92
N LYS A 39 7.46 13.39 -20.56
CA LYS A 39 7.71 14.82 -20.22
C LYS A 39 7.30 15.15 -18.80
N CYS A 40 6.09 14.72 -18.39
CA CYS A 40 5.59 14.95 -17.03
C CYS A 40 6.46 14.23 -15.99
N LEU A 41 6.85 12.97 -16.23
CA LEU A 41 7.65 12.20 -15.29
C LEU A 41 9.09 12.75 -15.17
N ILE A 42 9.71 13.16 -16.28
CA ILE A 42 11.03 13.84 -16.26
C ILE A 42 10.94 15.10 -15.42
N LYS A 43 9.94 15.97 -15.66
CA LYS A 43 9.76 17.23 -14.95
C LYS A 43 9.50 17.01 -13.46
N ALA A 44 8.70 16.00 -13.11
CA ALA A 44 8.43 15.62 -11.72
C ALA A 44 9.72 15.18 -10.99
N VAL A 45 10.56 14.36 -11.64
CA VAL A 45 11.84 13.94 -11.10
C VAL A 45 12.82 15.12 -11.01
N GLU A 46 12.93 15.94 -12.04
CA GLU A 46 13.81 17.12 -12.09
C GLU A 46 13.55 18.08 -10.92
N ARG A 47 12.27 18.42 -10.66
CA ARG A 47 11.87 19.28 -9.55
C ARG A 47 12.31 18.72 -8.20
N GLN A 48 12.25 17.41 -8.03
CA GLN A 48 12.56 16.76 -6.75
C GLN A 48 14.04 16.37 -6.60
N LEU A 49 14.84 16.49 -7.67
CA LEU A 49 16.30 16.37 -7.61
C LEU A 49 16.99 17.64 -7.08
N MET A 50 16.28 18.76 -6.99
CA MET A 50 16.81 20.01 -6.47
C MET A 50 17.01 19.90 -4.94
N ALA A 51 18.26 19.88 -4.49
CA ALA A 51 18.62 19.77 -3.08
C ALA A 51 19.99 20.37 -2.80
N ASP A 52 20.15 21.03 -1.65
CA ASP A 52 21.42 21.57 -1.15
C ASP A 52 22.25 20.53 -0.35
N VAL A 53 21.76 19.28 -0.33
CA VAL A 53 22.34 18.18 0.44
C VAL A 53 22.46 16.93 -0.44
N PRO A 54 23.32 15.95 -0.07
CA PRO A 54 23.40 14.68 -0.81
C PRO A 54 22.06 13.97 -0.88
N LEU A 55 21.69 13.54 -2.10
CA LEU A 55 20.44 12.90 -2.44
C LEU A 55 20.70 11.52 -3.04
N GLY A 56 19.96 10.52 -2.59
CA GLY A 56 19.97 9.16 -3.09
C GLY A 56 18.57 8.65 -3.48
N PHE A 57 18.45 7.34 -3.69
CA PHE A 57 17.23 6.73 -4.21
C PHE A 57 16.90 5.42 -3.49
N PHE A 58 15.63 5.16 -3.29
CA PHE A 58 15.15 3.79 -3.06
C PHE A 58 15.14 3.03 -4.38
N LEU A 59 15.65 1.81 -4.40
CA LEU A 59 15.63 0.94 -5.57
C LEU A 59 15.21 -0.48 -5.18
N SER A 60 13.91 -0.75 -5.16
CA SER A 60 13.38 -2.09 -4.86
C SER A 60 13.46 -3.07 -6.04
N GLY A 61 13.91 -2.63 -7.22
CA GLY A 61 13.81 -3.41 -8.45
C GLY A 61 12.37 -3.55 -8.99
N GLY A 62 11.39 -2.86 -8.37
CA GLY A 62 10.04 -2.67 -8.92
C GLY A 62 10.02 -1.59 -10.00
N LEU A 63 8.98 -1.62 -10.84
CA LEU A 63 8.84 -0.68 -11.96
C LEU A 63 8.92 0.78 -11.51
N ASP A 64 8.22 1.15 -10.43
CA ASP A 64 8.10 2.54 -9.98
C ASP A 64 9.43 3.12 -9.52
N SER A 65 10.11 2.46 -8.59
CA SER A 65 11.43 2.90 -8.13
C SER A 65 12.45 2.93 -9.27
N SER A 66 12.38 1.95 -10.17
CA SER A 66 13.25 1.88 -11.34
C SER A 66 12.97 2.99 -12.34
N ALA A 67 11.69 3.38 -12.53
CA ALA A 67 11.30 4.49 -13.40
C ALA A 67 11.86 5.83 -12.89
N ILE A 68 11.75 6.10 -11.58
CA ILE A 68 12.31 7.32 -10.98
C ILE A 68 13.83 7.39 -11.21
N VAL A 69 14.55 6.30 -10.95
CA VAL A 69 16.00 6.27 -11.13
C VAL A 69 16.39 6.35 -12.61
N ALA A 70 15.61 5.74 -13.53
CA ALA A 70 15.84 5.86 -14.96
C ALA A 70 15.70 7.30 -15.46
N MET A 71 14.68 8.04 -14.98
CA MET A 71 14.54 9.47 -15.31
C MET A 71 15.66 10.31 -14.70
N ALA A 72 16.07 10.02 -13.47
CA ALA A 72 17.23 10.70 -12.86
C ALA A 72 18.53 10.43 -13.65
N ARG A 73 18.75 9.21 -14.14
CA ARG A 73 19.88 8.86 -15.00
C ARG A 73 19.82 9.60 -16.34
N LYS A 74 18.63 9.75 -16.95
CA LYS A 74 18.45 10.52 -18.17
C LYS A 74 18.80 12.01 -17.96
N LEU A 75 18.39 12.60 -16.84
CA LEU A 75 18.71 13.99 -16.49
C LEU A 75 20.19 14.18 -16.16
N HIS A 76 20.83 13.19 -15.57
CA HIS A 76 22.22 13.24 -15.14
C HIS A 76 23.03 12.04 -15.65
N PRO A 77 23.40 11.98 -16.94
CA PRO A 77 24.01 10.81 -17.54
C PRO A 77 25.33 10.36 -16.91
N ASN A 78 26.12 11.31 -16.40
CA ASN A 78 27.46 11.07 -15.89
C ASN A 78 27.57 11.21 -14.36
N LYS A 79 26.51 11.63 -13.67
CA LYS A 79 26.55 11.81 -12.21
C LYS A 79 26.42 10.45 -11.51
N PRO A 80 27.23 10.15 -10.49
CA PRO A 80 27.01 8.97 -9.67
C PRO A 80 25.66 9.07 -8.96
N LEU A 81 24.82 8.05 -9.11
CA LEU A 81 23.52 7.93 -8.45
C LEU A 81 23.58 6.81 -7.43
N LYS A 82 23.45 7.14 -6.16
CA LYS A 82 23.47 6.20 -5.05
C LYS A 82 22.08 5.67 -4.80
N CYS A 83 21.93 4.35 -4.81
CA CYS A 83 20.67 3.65 -4.63
C CYS A 83 20.75 2.67 -3.46
N TYR A 84 19.65 2.53 -2.73
CA TYR A 84 19.55 1.65 -1.56
C TYR A 84 18.43 0.62 -1.78
N THR A 85 18.72 -0.64 -1.49
CA THR A 85 17.77 -1.74 -1.56
C THR A 85 17.85 -2.61 -0.32
N ILE A 86 16.75 -3.30 0.02
CA ILE A 86 16.73 -4.30 1.10
C ILE A 86 17.23 -5.66 0.57
N LYS A 87 18.11 -6.25 1.36
CA LYS A 87 18.50 -7.64 1.24
C LYS A 87 17.96 -8.41 2.45
N THR A 88 16.89 -9.17 2.25
CA THR A 88 16.36 -10.03 3.31
C THR A 88 17.25 -11.27 3.43
N SER A 89 17.61 -11.67 4.65
CA SER A 89 18.19 -12.97 4.91
C SER A 89 17.16 -14.03 4.51
N GLN A 90 17.53 -14.87 3.54
CA GLN A 90 16.61 -15.86 2.98
C GLN A 90 16.21 -16.88 4.04
N THR A 91 14.95 -16.85 4.44
CA THR A 91 14.26 -18.08 4.77
C THR A 91 13.63 -18.58 3.47
N ASN A 92 14.23 -19.64 2.90
CA ASN A 92 13.84 -20.27 1.65
C ASN A 92 12.45 -20.92 1.73
N ARG A 93 11.37 -20.13 1.67
CA ARG A 93 10.03 -20.69 1.47
C ARG A 93 9.21 -19.85 0.50
N PRO A 94 8.86 -20.37 -0.69
CA PRO A 94 8.10 -19.65 -1.73
C PRO A 94 6.60 -19.53 -1.42
N THR A 95 6.17 -19.66 -0.15
CA THR A 95 4.77 -19.83 0.22
C THR A 95 3.91 -18.59 0.08
N GLU A 96 4.47 -17.38 0.01
CA GLU A 96 3.68 -16.14 -0.13
C GLU A 96 3.86 -15.41 -1.47
N GLY A 97 4.61 -15.98 -2.41
CA GLY A 97 4.81 -15.39 -3.74
C GLY A 97 5.73 -14.15 -3.72
N PHE A 98 6.64 -14.07 -2.74
CA PHE A 98 7.72 -13.09 -2.75
C PHE A 98 8.78 -13.55 -3.75
N VAL A 99 9.00 -12.74 -4.78
CA VAL A 99 10.11 -12.88 -5.71
C VAL A 99 11.31 -12.17 -5.09
N ASP A 100 12.50 -12.68 -5.33
CA ASP A 100 13.75 -12.01 -4.94
C ASP A 100 13.88 -10.65 -5.64
N ASP A 101 13.39 -9.62 -4.98
CA ASP A 101 13.42 -8.23 -5.46
C ASP A 101 14.86 -7.74 -5.69
N LEU A 102 15.81 -8.25 -4.90
CA LEU A 102 17.22 -7.89 -4.97
C LEU A 102 17.83 -8.23 -6.35
N LYS A 103 17.44 -9.36 -6.94
CA LYS A 103 17.88 -9.73 -8.30
C LYS A 103 17.55 -8.63 -9.31
N TYR A 104 16.34 -8.08 -9.22
CA TYR A 104 15.88 -7.03 -10.15
C TYR A 104 16.51 -5.68 -9.83
N ALA A 105 16.70 -5.34 -8.56
CA ALA A 105 17.44 -4.14 -8.16
C ALA A 105 18.88 -4.15 -8.71
N ARG A 106 19.58 -5.28 -8.62
CA ARG A 106 20.92 -5.48 -9.22
C ARG A 106 20.91 -5.36 -10.73
N LEU A 107 19.88 -5.91 -11.40
CA LEU A 107 19.72 -5.82 -12.85
C LEU A 107 19.56 -4.37 -13.31
N VAL A 108 18.69 -3.59 -12.63
CA VAL A 108 18.52 -2.16 -12.91
C VAL A 108 19.80 -1.40 -12.63
N ALA A 109 20.46 -1.66 -11.50
CA ALA A 109 21.71 -0.98 -11.13
C ALA A 109 22.80 -1.21 -12.18
N LYS A 110 22.95 -2.43 -12.66
CA LYS A 110 23.91 -2.75 -13.74
C LYS A 110 23.54 -2.07 -15.05
N HIS A 111 22.25 -2.10 -15.43
CA HIS A 111 21.77 -1.54 -16.70
C HIS A 111 21.93 -0.01 -16.76
N LEU A 112 21.64 0.67 -15.67
CA LEU A 112 21.71 2.13 -15.55
C LEU A 112 23.04 2.64 -14.98
N ASN A 113 24.01 1.78 -14.73
CA ASN A 113 25.29 2.12 -14.12
C ASN A 113 25.15 2.91 -12.81
N LEU A 114 24.50 2.28 -11.80
CA LEU A 114 24.18 2.87 -10.51
C LEU A 114 25.10 2.32 -9.41
N ASP A 115 25.34 3.12 -8.38
CA ASP A 115 25.97 2.67 -7.14
C ASP A 115 24.89 2.09 -6.20
N LEU A 116 24.79 0.76 -6.12
CA LEU A 116 23.77 0.05 -5.36
C LEU A 116 24.31 -0.44 -4.01
N VAL A 117 23.69 0.01 -2.94
CA VAL A 117 23.94 -0.45 -1.57
C VAL A 117 22.85 -1.42 -1.13
N GLU A 118 23.26 -2.60 -0.70
CA GLU A 118 22.38 -3.64 -0.20
C GLU A 118 22.30 -3.57 1.33
N VAL A 119 21.14 -3.16 1.84
CA VAL A 119 20.87 -3.03 3.27
C VAL A 119 20.48 -4.40 3.82
N GLN A 120 21.29 -4.99 4.67
CA GLN A 120 20.93 -6.22 5.38
C GLN A 120 19.74 -5.94 6.31
N SER A 121 18.63 -6.64 6.08
CA SER A 121 17.45 -6.56 6.94
C SER A 121 17.30 -7.87 7.72
N GLU A 122 18.03 -7.97 8.82
CA GLU A 122 17.68 -8.92 9.88
C GLU A 122 16.64 -8.22 10.76
N ILE A 123 15.36 -8.60 10.58
CA ILE A 123 14.29 -8.05 11.39
C ILE A 123 14.25 -8.82 12.70
N ASN A 124 14.68 -8.18 13.78
CA ASN A 124 14.35 -8.64 15.13
C ASN A 124 12.93 -8.16 15.43
N ILE A 125 11.94 -8.98 15.05
CA ILE A 125 10.53 -8.58 15.06
C ILE A 125 10.13 -8.02 16.43
N LYS A 126 10.57 -8.65 17.52
CA LYS A 126 10.19 -8.25 18.87
C LYS A 126 10.67 -6.83 19.22
N GLN A 127 11.92 -6.53 18.93
CA GLN A 127 12.52 -5.21 19.24
C GLN A 127 12.08 -4.14 18.23
N ASP A 128 12.06 -4.52 16.94
CA ASP A 128 11.73 -3.63 15.84
C ASP A 128 10.24 -3.23 15.87
N PHE A 129 9.34 -4.12 16.36
CA PHE A 129 7.89 -3.87 16.38
C PHE A 129 7.49 -2.72 17.30
N ASP A 130 7.91 -2.76 18.56
CA ASP A 130 7.58 -1.70 19.51
C ASP A 130 8.19 -0.35 19.10
N ASN A 131 9.44 -0.37 18.63
CA ASN A 131 10.09 0.82 18.10
C ASN A 131 9.37 1.39 16.86
N MET A 132 8.85 0.50 15.99
CA MET A 132 8.03 0.90 14.85
C MET A 132 6.74 1.60 15.31
N ILE A 133 5.98 0.98 16.24
CA ILE A 133 4.73 1.57 16.76
C ILE A 133 5.01 2.90 17.45
N TYR A 134 6.11 3.03 18.20
CA TYR A 134 6.51 4.29 18.82
C TYR A 134 6.70 5.41 17.79
N HIS A 135 7.45 5.16 16.72
CA HIS A 135 7.71 6.18 15.71
C HIS A 135 6.51 6.46 14.79
N LEU A 136 5.64 5.47 14.60
CA LEU A 136 4.39 5.67 13.87
C LEU A 136 3.38 6.51 14.66
N ASP A 137 3.48 6.53 16.00
CA ASP A 137 2.55 7.14 16.97
C ASP A 137 1.09 6.70 16.82
N GLU A 138 0.84 5.68 16.00
CA GLU A 138 -0.46 5.07 15.77
C GLU A 138 -0.33 3.57 15.44
N PRO A 139 -1.35 2.74 15.70
CA PRO A 139 -1.30 1.33 15.38
C PRO A 139 -1.46 1.11 13.86
N GLN A 140 -0.45 0.51 13.24
CA GLN A 140 -0.48 0.06 11.84
C GLN A 140 -0.16 -1.43 11.73
N ALA A 141 -0.85 -2.13 10.84
CA ALA A 141 -0.71 -3.56 10.63
C ALA A 141 0.15 -3.89 9.41
N ASP A 142 1.36 -3.35 9.36
CA ASP A 142 2.35 -3.61 8.30
C ASP A 142 3.76 -3.58 8.90
N PHE A 143 4.68 -4.36 8.32
CA PHE A 143 6.11 -4.34 8.66
C PHE A 143 6.97 -3.58 7.62
N ALA A 144 6.37 -3.08 6.54
CA ALA A 144 7.06 -2.23 5.57
C ALA A 144 7.74 -1.00 6.21
N PRO A 145 7.18 -0.36 7.25
CA PRO A 145 7.82 0.73 7.98
C PRO A 145 9.23 0.39 8.49
N ILE A 146 9.45 -0.82 9.00
CA ILE A 146 10.78 -1.25 9.50
C ILE A 146 11.82 -1.23 8.37
N ASN A 147 11.44 -1.64 7.17
CA ASN A 147 12.34 -1.64 6.02
C ASN A 147 12.69 -0.21 5.59
N VAL A 148 11.73 0.71 5.63
CA VAL A 148 11.98 2.15 5.36
C VAL A 148 12.96 2.70 6.37
N LEU A 149 12.75 2.46 7.68
CA LEU A 149 13.64 2.91 8.74
C LEU A 149 15.07 2.40 8.54
N LYS A 150 15.24 1.11 8.21
CA LYS A 150 16.57 0.49 8.01
C LYS A 150 17.29 1.06 6.80
N ILE A 151 16.60 1.25 5.66
CA ILE A 151 17.20 1.89 4.47
C ILE A 151 17.63 3.32 4.79
N CYS A 152 16.71 4.10 5.34
CA CYS A 152 16.97 5.48 5.67
C CYS A 152 18.12 5.62 6.69
N ASN A 153 18.19 4.75 7.70
CA ASN A 153 19.27 4.76 8.69
C ASN A 153 20.64 4.51 8.05
N LEU A 154 20.74 3.58 7.09
CA LEU A 154 22.00 3.35 6.38
C LEU A 154 22.36 4.54 5.48
N ALA A 155 21.40 5.05 4.70
CA ALA A 155 21.61 6.23 3.85
C ALA A 155 22.05 7.44 4.68
N ARG A 156 21.47 7.61 5.87
CA ARG A 156 21.88 8.69 6.81
C ARG A 156 23.32 8.54 7.29
N LYS A 157 23.74 7.30 7.60
CA LYS A 157 25.13 6.99 7.98
C LYS A 157 26.12 7.26 6.84
N ASP A 158 25.69 7.03 5.59
CA ASP A 158 26.47 7.34 4.39
C ASP A 158 26.50 8.85 4.06
N GLY A 159 25.87 9.71 4.89
CA GLY A 159 25.88 11.17 4.73
C GLY A 159 24.74 11.73 3.88
N TYR A 160 23.79 10.88 3.41
CA TYR A 160 22.62 11.33 2.66
C TYR A 160 21.55 11.88 3.59
N LYS A 161 20.76 12.84 3.11
CA LYS A 161 19.64 13.43 3.85
C LYS A 161 18.31 13.37 3.12
N VAL A 162 18.34 13.10 1.83
CA VAL A 162 17.15 13.00 0.97
C VAL A 162 17.21 11.69 0.19
N LEU A 163 16.07 10.98 0.10
CA LEU A 163 15.89 9.85 -0.78
C LEU A 163 14.66 10.06 -1.66
N LEU A 164 14.76 9.73 -2.96
CA LEU A 164 13.62 9.67 -3.86
C LEU A 164 13.05 8.24 -3.89
N GLY A 165 11.73 8.12 -3.79
CA GLY A 165 10.99 6.85 -3.82
C GLY A 165 9.98 6.77 -4.95
N GLY A 166 9.52 5.54 -5.23
CA GLY A 166 8.51 5.25 -6.26
C GLY A 166 7.07 5.19 -5.74
N VAL A 167 6.79 5.67 -4.53
CA VAL A 167 5.44 5.70 -3.94
C VAL A 167 4.53 6.61 -4.77
N GLY A 168 3.27 6.23 -4.94
CA GLY A 168 2.30 6.95 -5.79
C GLY A 168 2.10 6.32 -7.17
N GLY A 169 3.08 5.55 -7.67
CA GLY A 169 2.99 4.94 -9.00
C GLY A 169 1.89 3.87 -9.11
N ASP A 170 1.62 3.14 -8.04
CA ASP A 170 0.55 2.14 -8.01
C ASP A 170 -0.84 2.77 -8.00
N GLU A 171 -1.00 3.83 -7.23
CA GLU A 171 -2.24 4.57 -7.03
C GLU A 171 -2.63 5.39 -8.27
N LEU A 172 -1.64 5.90 -8.99
CA LEU A 172 -1.89 6.72 -10.18
C LEU A 172 -2.10 5.87 -11.44
N PHE A 173 -1.33 4.79 -11.60
CA PHE A 173 -1.28 3.98 -12.82
C PHE A 173 -1.85 2.57 -12.68
N SER A 174 -2.57 2.26 -11.61
CA SER A 174 -3.22 0.94 -11.43
C SER A 174 -2.24 -0.22 -11.21
N GLY A 175 -1.47 -0.19 -10.11
CA GLY A 175 -0.46 -1.22 -9.86
C GLY A 175 -0.89 -2.36 -8.94
N TYR A 176 -1.96 -2.22 -8.16
CA TYR A 176 -2.36 -3.22 -7.18
C TYR A 176 -3.16 -4.38 -7.76
N ARG A 177 -3.05 -5.55 -7.13
CA ARG A 177 -3.84 -6.74 -7.50
C ARG A 177 -5.35 -6.52 -7.35
N ARG A 178 -5.77 -5.66 -6.41
CA ARG A 178 -7.18 -5.27 -6.25
C ARG A 178 -7.74 -4.57 -7.49
N HIS A 179 -6.89 -3.83 -8.22
CA HIS A 179 -7.29 -3.21 -9.47
C HIS A 179 -7.57 -4.24 -10.57
N GLN A 180 -6.78 -5.32 -10.64
CA GLN A 180 -7.05 -6.43 -11.57
C GLN A 180 -8.37 -7.14 -11.24
N ALA A 181 -8.74 -7.20 -9.96
CA ALA A 181 -9.96 -7.85 -9.53
C ALA A 181 -11.22 -7.19 -10.11
N ILE A 182 -11.20 -5.88 -10.40
CA ILE A 182 -12.31 -5.17 -11.06
C ILE A 182 -12.62 -5.76 -12.43
N ILE A 183 -11.60 -6.13 -13.21
CA ILE A 183 -11.81 -6.72 -14.53
C ILE A 183 -12.53 -8.06 -14.39
N TYR A 184 -12.08 -8.90 -13.45
CA TYR A 184 -12.76 -10.18 -13.20
C TYR A 184 -14.22 -9.97 -12.78
N GLN A 185 -14.49 -8.93 -11.98
CA GLN A 185 -15.83 -8.62 -11.54
C GLN A 185 -16.76 -8.21 -12.68
N GLN A 186 -16.29 -7.45 -13.66
CA GLN A 186 -17.05 -7.12 -14.85
C GLN A 186 -17.52 -8.36 -15.62
N TYR A 187 -16.75 -9.44 -15.64
CA TYR A 187 -17.16 -10.72 -16.23
C TYR A 187 -18.15 -11.46 -15.34
N LEU A 188 -18.08 -11.30 -14.02
CA LEU A 188 -19.01 -11.94 -13.09
C LEU A 188 -20.43 -11.34 -13.16
N ASP A 189 -20.56 -10.08 -13.59
CA ASP A 189 -21.85 -9.42 -13.80
C ASP A 189 -22.70 -10.13 -14.88
N TYR A 190 -22.08 -10.95 -15.73
CA TYR A 190 -22.78 -11.76 -16.74
C TYR A 190 -23.21 -13.15 -16.22
N ILE A 191 -22.86 -13.51 -14.97
CA ILE A 191 -23.27 -14.80 -14.40
C ILE A 191 -24.75 -14.73 -14.03
N PRO A 192 -25.57 -15.73 -14.49
CA PRO A 192 -27.00 -15.79 -14.16
C PRO A 192 -27.22 -15.82 -12.64
N SER A 193 -28.25 -15.12 -12.16
CA SER A 193 -28.53 -14.95 -10.72
C SER A 193 -28.79 -16.27 -9.98
N PHE A 194 -29.26 -17.32 -10.66
CA PHE A 194 -29.46 -18.63 -10.04
C PHE A 194 -28.12 -19.31 -9.69
N ILE A 195 -27.07 -19.11 -10.51
CA ILE A 195 -25.72 -19.64 -10.24
C ILE A 195 -25.11 -18.87 -9.04
N VAL A 196 -25.27 -17.54 -9.01
CA VAL A 196 -24.81 -16.69 -7.93
C VAL A 196 -25.35 -17.14 -6.56
N LYS A 197 -26.62 -17.60 -6.50
CA LYS A 197 -27.25 -18.09 -5.27
C LYS A 197 -26.66 -19.41 -4.74
N ILE A 198 -26.04 -20.21 -5.60
CA ILE A 198 -25.45 -21.51 -5.22
C ILE A 198 -24.01 -21.37 -4.76
N ILE A 199 -23.30 -20.32 -5.23
CA ILE A 199 -21.89 -20.09 -4.92
C ILE A 199 -21.59 -20.06 -3.41
N PRO A 200 -22.37 -19.38 -2.53
CA PRO A 200 -22.08 -19.33 -1.10
C PRO A 200 -21.91 -20.70 -0.45
N SER A 201 -22.69 -21.70 -0.86
CA SER A 201 -22.60 -23.07 -0.31
C SER A 201 -21.27 -23.79 -0.63
N PHE A 202 -20.52 -23.31 -1.62
CA PHE A 202 -19.20 -23.85 -1.97
C PHE A 202 -18.04 -23.00 -1.42
N LEU A 203 -18.29 -21.75 -1.02
CA LEU A 203 -17.23 -20.86 -0.53
C LEU A 203 -16.55 -21.36 0.75
N ASP A 204 -17.31 -22.03 1.62
CA ASP A 204 -16.76 -22.57 2.88
C ASP A 204 -15.80 -23.73 2.65
N LYS A 205 -15.91 -24.41 1.49
CA LYS A 205 -15.02 -25.50 1.09
C LYS A 205 -13.71 -25.00 0.47
N ILE A 206 -13.61 -23.72 0.13
CA ILE A 206 -12.41 -23.14 -0.48
C ILE A 206 -11.40 -22.85 0.64
N SER A 207 -10.28 -23.58 0.62
CA SER A 207 -9.19 -23.38 1.57
C SER A 207 -8.56 -21.99 1.42
N THR A 208 -8.41 -21.27 2.53
CA THR A 208 -7.72 -19.97 2.59
C THR A 208 -6.21 -20.10 2.78
N ASN A 209 -5.70 -21.32 2.92
CA ASN A 209 -4.26 -21.55 3.08
C ASN A 209 -3.45 -21.16 1.83
N PHE A 210 -4.07 -21.23 0.65
CA PHE A 210 -3.42 -20.87 -0.61
C PHE A 210 -3.87 -19.49 -1.11
N ALA A 211 -2.93 -18.72 -1.69
CA ALA A 211 -3.21 -17.39 -2.22
C ALA A 211 -4.33 -17.37 -3.28
N VAL A 212 -4.42 -18.40 -4.10
CA VAL A 212 -5.47 -18.53 -5.13
C VAL A 212 -6.83 -18.72 -4.50
N GLY A 213 -6.97 -19.61 -3.50
CA GLY A 213 -8.24 -19.84 -2.79
C GLY A 213 -8.76 -18.57 -2.12
N ARG A 214 -7.90 -17.81 -1.44
CA ARG A 214 -8.26 -16.51 -0.84
C ARG A 214 -8.80 -15.52 -1.87
N ARG A 215 -8.15 -15.42 -3.04
CA ARG A 215 -8.56 -14.50 -4.12
C ARG A 215 -9.91 -14.88 -4.71
N ILE A 216 -10.09 -16.17 -5.01
CA ILE A 216 -11.36 -16.68 -5.53
C ILE A 216 -12.47 -16.42 -4.53
N LYS A 217 -12.26 -16.77 -3.24
CA LYS A 217 -13.25 -16.53 -2.18
C LYS A 217 -13.63 -15.05 -2.09
N LYS A 218 -12.63 -14.14 -2.16
CA LYS A 218 -12.87 -12.69 -2.09
C LYS A 218 -13.65 -12.16 -3.29
N ILE A 219 -13.36 -12.63 -4.50
CA ILE A 219 -14.07 -12.21 -5.72
C ILE A 219 -15.52 -12.72 -5.67
N LEU A 220 -15.72 -13.99 -5.31
CA LEU A 220 -17.05 -14.62 -5.27
C LEU A 220 -17.95 -14.05 -4.16
N ASN A 221 -17.40 -13.64 -3.04
CA ASN A 221 -18.16 -12.98 -1.97
C ASN A 221 -18.83 -11.67 -2.46
N GLY A 222 -18.19 -10.97 -3.41
CA GLY A 222 -18.74 -9.75 -3.98
C GLY A 222 -19.92 -9.90 -4.91
N LEU A 223 -20.24 -11.11 -5.36
CA LEU A 223 -21.31 -11.35 -6.36
C LEU A 223 -22.71 -10.94 -5.90
N ASN A 224 -22.97 -10.94 -4.59
CA ASN A 224 -24.27 -10.59 -4.02
C ASN A 224 -24.39 -9.12 -3.59
N TRP A 225 -23.38 -8.30 -3.85
CA TRP A 225 -23.28 -6.95 -3.32
C TRP A 225 -23.57 -5.89 -4.39
N GLY A 226 -24.02 -4.73 -3.96
CA GLY A 226 -24.13 -3.57 -4.84
C GLY A 226 -22.76 -3.14 -5.37
N LYS A 227 -22.76 -2.44 -6.50
CA LYS A 227 -21.54 -2.12 -7.26
C LYS A 227 -20.45 -1.42 -6.43
N ASN A 228 -20.81 -0.39 -5.67
CA ASN A 228 -19.85 0.32 -4.80
C ASN A 228 -19.39 -0.55 -3.62
N GLN A 229 -20.26 -1.40 -3.08
CA GLN A 229 -19.92 -2.33 -2.01
C GLN A 229 -18.88 -3.37 -2.48
N CYS A 230 -18.99 -3.82 -3.73
CA CYS A 230 -17.99 -4.69 -4.33
C CYS A 230 -16.60 -4.02 -4.40
N LEU A 231 -16.53 -2.73 -4.69
CA LEU A 231 -15.27 -1.99 -4.70
C LEU A 231 -14.65 -1.89 -3.30
N TYR A 232 -15.49 -1.58 -2.31
CA TYR A 232 -15.05 -1.44 -0.92
C TYR A 232 -14.49 -2.75 -0.34
N GLN A 233 -15.06 -3.91 -0.64
CA GLN A 233 -14.63 -5.21 -0.11
C GLN A 233 -13.15 -5.53 -0.34
N TYR A 234 -12.50 -4.93 -1.36
CA TYR A 234 -11.08 -5.16 -1.62
C TYR A 234 -10.17 -4.59 -0.55
N TYR A 235 -10.68 -3.72 0.32
CA TYR A 235 -9.98 -3.14 1.48
C TYR A 235 -10.30 -3.83 2.80
N GLU A 236 -11.34 -4.67 2.85
CA GLU A 236 -11.67 -5.44 4.05
C GLU A 236 -10.71 -6.63 4.23
N TRP A 237 -10.18 -6.79 5.41
CA TRP A 237 -9.45 -8.00 5.80
C TRP A 237 -10.36 -9.03 6.45
N LEU A 238 -11.32 -8.57 7.27
CA LEU A 238 -12.37 -9.36 7.88
C LEU A 238 -13.73 -8.74 7.57
N PRO A 239 -14.80 -9.54 7.48
CA PRO A 239 -16.17 -9.02 7.42
C PRO A 239 -16.48 -8.09 8.61
N LEU A 240 -17.24 -7.03 8.38
CA LEU A 240 -17.52 -6.01 9.39
C LEU A 240 -18.23 -6.56 10.63
N ASP A 241 -19.10 -7.55 10.46
CA ASP A 241 -19.78 -8.26 11.57
C ASP A 241 -18.76 -9.02 12.44
N VAL A 242 -17.77 -9.67 11.85
CA VAL A 242 -16.66 -10.30 12.57
C VAL A 242 -15.87 -9.26 13.35
N VAL A 243 -15.53 -8.12 12.71
CA VAL A 243 -14.81 -7.02 13.38
C VAL A 243 -15.62 -6.47 14.56
N ARG A 244 -16.92 -6.23 14.39
CA ARG A 244 -17.79 -5.73 15.48
C ARG A 244 -17.82 -6.68 16.66
N ASN A 245 -17.86 -7.99 16.41
CA ASN A 245 -17.87 -9.00 17.46
C ASN A 245 -16.54 -9.08 18.25
N LEU A 246 -15.46 -8.46 17.78
CA LEU A 246 -14.21 -8.37 18.55
C LEU A 246 -14.29 -7.36 19.70
N PHE A 247 -15.23 -6.41 19.66
CA PHE A 247 -15.35 -5.36 20.67
C PHE A 247 -16.33 -5.75 21.79
N LYS A 248 -15.98 -5.43 23.05
CA LYS A 248 -16.88 -5.59 24.21
C LYS A 248 -18.08 -4.67 24.11
N ASP A 249 -17.86 -3.40 23.80
CA ASP A 249 -18.92 -2.42 23.58
C ASP A 249 -19.21 -2.28 22.09
N GLN A 250 -20.11 -3.13 21.59
CA GLN A 250 -20.54 -3.10 20.20
C GLN A 250 -21.34 -1.83 19.86
N LYS A 251 -21.97 -1.18 20.85
CA LYS A 251 -22.74 0.03 20.63
C LYS A 251 -21.85 1.22 20.28
N SER A 252 -20.66 1.31 20.86
CA SER A 252 -19.71 2.39 20.56
C SER A 252 -19.25 2.41 19.10
N ILE A 253 -19.29 1.25 18.44
CA ILE A 253 -18.86 1.07 17.05
C ILE A 253 -20.02 0.83 16.07
N GLU A 254 -21.27 0.80 16.55
CA GLU A 254 -22.46 0.55 15.73
C GLU A 254 -22.59 1.57 14.59
N PHE A 255 -22.27 2.83 14.88
CA PHE A 255 -22.32 3.94 13.90
C PHE A 255 -21.10 3.99 12.98
N TYR A 256 -20.05 3.22 13.25
CA TYR A 256 -18.88 3.19 12.41
C TYR A 256 -19.16 2.38 11.15
N SER A 257 -19.13 3.04 10.01
CA SER A 257 -19.33 2.45 8.69
C SER A 257 -18.21 2.87 7.75
N PRO A 258 -17.18 2.02 7.59
CA PRO A 258 -16.12 2.26 6.59
C PRO A 258 -16.67 2.38 5.18
N GLN A 259 -17.75 1.65 4.88
CA GLN A 259 -18.43 1.75 3.58
C GLN A 259 -19.05 3.14 3.37
N ALA A 260 -19.72 3.71 4.39
CA ALA A 260 -20.28 5.06 4.28
C ALA A 260 -19.18 6.12 4.06
N PHE A 261 -18.02 5.94 4.67
CA PHE A 261 -16.85 6.79 4.43
C PHE A 261 -16.35 6.67 2.98
N PHE A 262 -16.26 5.44 2.46
CA PHE A 262 -15.92 5.18 1.05
C PHE A 262 -16.89 5.89 0.10
N GLU A 263 -18.20 5.72 0.31
CA GLU A 263 -19.24 6.33 -0.50
C GLU A 263 -19.19 7.87 -0.44
N LYS A 264 -18.98 8.44 0.76
CA LYS A 264 -18.81 9.89 0.95
C LYS A 264 -17.62 10.45 0.16
N LEU A 265 -16.48 9.73 0.12
CA LEU A 265 -15.35 10.16 -0.70
C LEU A 265 -15.68 10.11 -2.19
N LEU A 266 -16.36 9.07 -2.67
CA LEU A 266 -16.75 8.97 -4.08
C LEU A 266 -17.74 10.07 -4.52
N GLN A 267 -18.51 10.66 -3.60
CA GLN A 267 -19.35 11.82 -3.89
C GLN A 267 -18.55 13.06 -4.32
N GLN A 268 -17.24 13.11 -4.05
CA GLN A 268 -16.36 14.18 -4.51
C GLN A 268 -16.06 14.11 -6.01
N ILE A 269 -16.29 12.96 -6.63
CA ILE A 269 -16.05 12.71 -8.07
C ILE A 269 -17.30 12.15 -8.77
N PRO A 270 -18.47 12.83 -8.69
CA PRO A 270 -19.75 12.28 -9.16
C PRO A 270 -19.78 12.03 -10.67
N GLN A 271 -18.91 12.70 -11.43
CA GLN A 271 -18.80 12.56 -12.88
C GLN A 271 -18.00 11.31 -13.29
N GLU A 272 -17.10 10.81 -12.43
CA GLU A 272 -16.34 9.61 -12.72
C GLU A 272 -17.21 8.36 -12.62
N LYS A 273 -17.37 7.65 -13.75
CA LYS A 273 -18.21 6.45 -13.84
C LYS A 273 -17.40 5.15 -13.88
N ASN A 274 -16.12 5.23 -14.19
CA ASN A 274 -15.25 4.07 -14.29
C ASN A 274 -14.81 3.57 -12.92
N ASP A 275 -15.04 2.30 -12.64
CA ASP A 275 -14.77 1.70 -11.33
C ASP A 275 -13.28 1.61 -11.00
N LEU A 276 -12.41 1.44 -12.01
CA LEU A 276 -10.97 1.50 -11.79
C LEU A 276 -10.55 2.89 -11.28
N ASN A 277 -10.98 3.95 -11.94
CA ASN A 277 -10.66 5.32 -11.51
C ASN A 277 -11.27 5.67 -10.15
N LYS A 278 -12.45 5.14 -9.80
CA LYS A 278 -13.00 5.28 -8.45
C LYS A 278 -12.08 4.65 -7.38
N LEU A 279 -11.53 3.46 -7.65
CA LEU A 279 -10.56 2.84 -6.73
C LEU A 279 -9.24 3.61 -6.68
N LEU A 280 -8.73 4.10 -7.82
CA LEU A 280 -7.51 4.93 -7.83
C LEU A 280 -7.72 6.22 -7.04
N PHE A 281 -8.90 6.86 -7.16
CA PHE A 281 -9.24 8.03 -6.36
C PHE A 281 -9.28 7.70 -4.86
N TRP A 282 -9.92 6.58 -4.49
CA TRP A 282 -9.94 6.11 -3.11
C TRP A 282 -8.51 5.87 -2.59
N ASP A 283 -7.67 5.19 -3.38
CA ASP A 283 -6.28 4.94 -3.01
C ASP A 283 -5.51 6.24 -2.78
N LEU A 284 -5.64 7.21 -3.67
CA LEU A 284 -4.97 8.52 -3.56
C LEU A 284 -5.49 9.38 -2.40
N LYS A 285 -6.74 9.21 -1.97
CA LYS A 285 -7.37 10.04 -0.92
C LYS A 285 -7.37 9.42 0.46
N SER A 286 -7.14 8.09 0.57
CA SER A 286 -7.21 7.35 1.82
C SER A 286 -5.99 6.45 2.00
N PHE A 287 -5.89 5.35 1.25
CA PHE A 287 -4.83 4.36 1.45
C PHE A 287 -3.42 4.93 1.32
N LEU A 288 -3.17 5.78 0.34
CA LEU A 288 -1.86 6.38 0.12
C LEU A 288 -1.46 7.34 1.25
N PRO A 289 -2.26 8.37 1.60
CA PRO A 289 -1.87 9.29 2.67
C PRO A 289 -1.86 8.64 4.05
N ASP A 290 -2.88 7.83 4.38
CA ASP A 290 -3.07 7.28 5.72
C ASP A 290 -2.20 6.04 5.99
N HIS A 291 -1.62 5.43 4.96
CA HIS A 291 -0.78 4.25 5.10
C HIS A 291 0.63 4.46 4.50
N ASN A 292 0.76 4.51 3.16
CA ASN A 292 2.08 4.48 2.51
C ASN A 292 2.91 5.74 2.78
N LEU A 293 2.31 6.93 2.67
CA LEU A 293 3.02 8.19 2.93
C LEU A 293 3.25 8.38 4.43
N ASN A 294 2.24 8.06 5.26
CA ASN A 294 2.33 8.19 6.69
C ASN A 294 3.53 7.40 7.25
N TYR A 295 3.63 6.10 6.97
CA TYR A 295 4.76 5.34 7.50
C TYR A 295 6.08 5.71 6.84
N THR A 296 6.08 6.08 5.56
CA THR A 296 7.31 6.50 4.86
C THR A 296 7.87 7.76 5.49
N ASP A 297 7.03 8.75 5.74
CA ASP A 297 7.41 10.03 6.36
C ASP A 297 7.87 9.82 7.81
N LYS A 298 7.04 9.21 8.65
CA LYS A 298 7.36 9.03 10.08
C LYS A 298 8.62 8.20 10.30
N MET A 299 8.83 7.13 9.54
CA MET A 299 10.03 6.30 9.68
C MET A 299 11.29 6.99 9.17
N SER A 300 11.21 7.75 8.10
CA SER A 300 12.35 8.52 7.61
C SER A 300 12.66 9.70 8.53
N MET A 301 11.64 10.43 9.00
CA MET A 301 11.79 11.56 9.91
C MET A 301 12.26 11.15 11.31
N ALA A 302 11.98 9.92 11.78
CA ALA A 302 12.53 9.36 13.01
C ALA A 302 14.07 9.47 13.11
N ILE A 303 14.74 9.54 11.97
CA ILE A 303 16.18 9.65 11.85
C ILE A 303 16.64 10.89 11.06
N GLY A 304 15.74 11.83 10.81
CA GLY A 304 16.04 13.10 10.13
C GLY A 304 16.39 12.91 8.64
N MET A 305 15.67 12.02 7.95
CA MET A 305 15.75 11.82 6.50
C MET A 305 14.47 12.33 5.83
N GLU A 306 14.59 13.02 4.71
CA GLU A 306 13.47 13.42 3.86
C GLU A 306 13.26 12.37 2.76
N VAL A 307 12.02 11.92 2.55
CA VAL A 307 11.67 11.06 1.41
C VAL A 307 10.77 11.83 0.46
N ARG A 308 11.17 11.91 -0.80
CA ARG A 308 10.44 12.56 -1.89
C ARG A 308 9.79 11.55 -2.80
N VAL A 309 8.61 11.90 -3.34
CA VAL A 309 7.73 11.01 -4.11
C VAL A 309 7.32 11.63 -5.45
N PRO A 310 8.17 11.57 -6.48
CA PRO A 310 7.93 12.25 -7.76
C PRO A 310 6.62 11.86 -8.46
N PHE A 311 6.09 10.64 -8.25
CA PHE A 311 4.79 10.25 -8.80
C PHE A 311 3.61 11.08 -8.30
N LEU A 312 3.79 11.82 -7.22
CA LEU A 312 2.78 12.71 -6.65
C LEU A 312 2.99 14.20 -7.02
N ASP A 313 3.85 14.50 -7.99
CA ASP A 313 3.89 15.82 -8.60
C ASP A 313 2.52 16.19 -9.17
N ILE A 314 2.06 17.42 -8.89
CA ILE A 314 0.70 17.85 -9.23
C ILE A 314 0.41 17.70 -10.74
N GLU A 315 1.33 18.12 -11.60
CA GLU A 315 1.15 18.02 -13.05
C GLU A 315 1.07 16.56 -13.52
N LEU A 316 1.87 15.68 -12.90
CA LEU A 316 1.84 14.24 -13.21
C LEU A 316 0.55 13.58 -12.69
N VAL A 317 0.05 13.98 -11.53
CA VAL A 317 -1.24 13.50 -10.99
C VAL A 317 -2.39 13.96 -11.88
N GLU A 318 -2.44 15.22 -12.27
CA GLU A 318 -3.46 15.78 -13.16
C GLU A 318 -3.46 15.08 -14.52
N PHE A 319 -2.28 14.89 -15.10
CA PHE A 319 -2.13 14.11 -16.32
C PHE A 319 -2.61 12.65 -16.12
N GLY A 320 -2.22 12.01 -15.04
CA GLY A 320 -2.64 10.65 -14.69
C GLY A 320 -4.16 10.50 -14.58
N CYS A 321 -4.86 11.50 -14.06
CA CYS A 321 -6.32 11.49 -13.97
C CYS A 321 -7.00 11.55 -15.35
N GLN A 322 -6.35 12.14 -16.36
CA GLN A 322 -6.88 12.27 -17.72
C GLN A 322 -6.58 11.04 -18.60
N ILE A 323 -5.70 10.13 -18.18
CA ILE A 323 -5.41 8.90 -18.94
C ILE A 323 -6.67 8.02 -18.99
N PRO A 324 -7.09 7.57 -20.19
CA PRO A 324 -8.19 6.62 -20.31
C PRO A 324 -7.94 5.35 -19.48
N PRO A 325 -8.92 4.84 -18.70
CA PRO A 325 -8.73 3.67 -17.84
C PRO A 325 -8.15 2.45 -18.55
N LYS A 326 -8.52 2.24 -19.84
CA LYS A 326 -7.99 1.17 -20.69
C LYS A 326 -6.48 1.24 -20.94
N LEU A 327 -5.86 2.42 -20.78
CA LEU A 327 -4.41 2.63 -20.92
C LEU A 327 -3.69 2.62 -19.55
N LYS A 328 -4.41 2.75 -18.44
CA LYS A 328 -3.87 2.46 -17.11
C LYS A 328 -3.75 0.95 -16.90
N MET A 329 -4.77 0.20 -17.35
CA MET A 329 -4.80 -1.26 -17.29
C MET A 329 -5.40 -1.84 -18.58
N LYS A 330 -4.60 -2.63 -19.31
CA LYS A 330 -5.01 -3.28 -20.57
C LYS A 330 -5.12 -4.79 -20.37
N GLY A 331 -6.36 -5.30 -20.36
CA GLY A 331 -6.62 -6.66 -19.88
C GLY A 331 -6.14 -6.79 -18.43
N ILE A 332 -5.33 -7.79 -18.13
CA ILE A 332 -4.74 -8.01 -16.81
C ILE A 332 -3.40 -7.27 -16.60
N THR A 333 -2.92 -6.55 -17.62
CA THR A 333 -1.65 -5.82 -17.54
C THR A 333 -1.85 -4.48 -16.84
N THR A 334 -1.38 -4.40 -15.62
CA THR A 334 -1.37 -3.18 -14.79
C THR A 334 -0.30 -2.20 -15.24
N LYS A 335 -0.46 -0.90 -14.94
CA LYS A 335 0.49 0.17 -15.28
C LYS A 335 0.85 0.19 -16.77
N TYR A 336 -0.13 -0.08 -17.63
CA TYR A 336 0.13 -0.36 -19.03
C TYR A 336 0.92 0.77 -19.70
N LEU A 337 0.46 2.02 -19.62
CA LEU A 337 1.12 3.16 -20.26
C LEU A 337 2.52 3.41 -19.68
N LEU A 338 2.68 3.29 -18.35
CA LEU A 338 3.99 3.43 -17.70
C LEU A 338 4.96 2.33 -18.15
N LYS A 339 4.49 1.09 -18.28
CA LYS A 339 5.30 -0.01 -18.80
C LYS A 339 5.76 0.25 -20.22
N LYS A 340 4.86 0.74 -21.06
CA LYS A 340 5.18 1.11 -22.46
C LYS A 340 6.24 2.20 -22.54
N LEU A 341 6.12 3.23 -21.72
CA LEU A 341 7.17 4.25 -21.63
C LEU A 341 8.50 3.64 -21.17
N MET A 342 8.49 2.79 -20.16
CA MET A 342 9.72 2.24 -19.58
C MET A 342 10.43 1.23 -20.49
N GLU A 343 9.79 0.69 -21.53
CA GLU A 343 10.46 -0.11 -22.58
C GLU A 343 11.64 0.63 -23.23
N LYS A 344 11.62 1.98 -23.23
CA LYS A 344 12.71 2.81 -23.73
C LYS A 344 13.94 2.84 -22.79
N TYR A 345 13.79 2.47 -21.50
CA TYR A 345 14.76 2.77 -20.45
C TYR A 345 15.19 1.59 -19.58
N LEU A 346 14.38 0.54 -19.51
CA LEU A 346 14.59 -0.55 -18.55
C LEU A 346 14.53 -1.92 -19.26
N PRO A 347 15.20 -2.94 -18.70
CA PRO A 347 15.09 -4.30 -19.20
C PRO A 347 13.67 -4.83 -19.10
N HIS A 348 13.23 -5.58 -20.11
CA HIS A 348 11.90 -6.17 -20.19
C HIS A 348 11.55 -7.01 -18.94
N GLU A 349 12.49 -7.76 -18.41
CA GLU A 349 12.34 -8.58 -17.21
C GLU A 349 11.94 -7.76 -15.96
N VAL A 350 12.42 -6.52 -15.85
CA VAL A 350 12.08 -5.60 -14.75
C VAL A 350 10.68 -5.05 -14.94
N ILE A 351 10.34 -4.66 -16.17
CA ILE A 351 9.06 -4.01 -16.50
C ILE A 351 7.88 -4.96 -16.32
N TYR A 352 8.02 -6.19 -16.82
CA TYR A 352 6.91 -7.17 -16.92
C TYR A 352 6.93 -8.24 -15.84
N ARG A 353 7.82 -8.13 -14.85
CA ARG A 353 7.81 -9.04 -13.69
C ARG A 353 6.49 -8.98 -12.93
N SER A 354 6.14 -10.07 -12.28
CA SER A 354 5.01 -10.09 -11.35
C SER A 354 5.27 -9.14 -10.19
N LYS A 355 4.28 -8.29 -9.86
CA LYS A 355 4.38 -7.40 -8.71
C LYS A 355 4.48 -8.19 -7.40
N THR A 356 5.47 -7.87 -6.62
CA THR A 356 5.61 -8.25 -5.21
C THR A 356 5.43 -7.02 -4.33
N GLY A 357 4.84 -7.18 -3.14
CA GLY A 357 4.78 -6.10 -2.15
C GLY A 357 6.14 -5.93 -1.48
N PHE A 358 6.38 -4.74 -0.92
CA PHE A 358 7.54 -4.43 -0.08
C PHE A 358 7.38 -5.01 1.34
N GLY A 359 6.73 -6.16 1.46
CA GLY A 359 6.34 -6.77 2.72
C GLY A 359 7.22 -7.94 3.16
N VAL A 360 6.85 -8.48 4.29
CA VAL A 360 7.43 -9.67 4.92
C VAL A 360 6.45 -10.84 4.85
N PRO A 361 6.86 -12.08 5.07
CA PRO A 361 5.95 -13.25 5.08
C PRO A 361 5.08 -13.27 6.35
N LEU A 362 4.27 -12.23 6.54
CA LEU A 362 3.47 -11.99 7.75
C LEU A 362 2.58 -13.17 8.11
N ARG A 363 1.92 -13.78 7.12
CA ARG A 363 1.02 -14.91 7.36
C ARG A 363 1.72 -16.11 7.95
N GLN A 364 2.91 -16.39 7.44
CA GLN A 364 3.76 -17.45 7.98
C GLN A 364 4.21 -17.10 9.40
N TRP A 365 4.66 -15.88 9.61
CA TRP A 365 5.10 -15.43 10.93
C TRP A 365 3.99 -15.50 11.98
N ILE A 366 2.80 -14.99 11.68
CA ILE A 366 1.66 -15.07 12.59
C ILE A 366 1.23 -16.51 12.88
N LYS A 367 1.37 -17.42 11.91
CA LYS A 367 0.99 -18.83 12.11
C LYS A 367 2.01 -19.66 12.90
N HIS A 368 3.28 -19.32 12.85
CA HIS A 368 4.35 -20.20 13.32
C HIS A 368 5.42 -19.52 14.16
N ASP A 369 5.79 -18.28 13.81
CA ASP A 369 7.01 -17.69 14.37
C ASP A 369 6.71 -16.66 15.46
N LEU A 370 5.50 -16.09 15.50
CA LEU A 370 5.10 -15.02 16.42
C LEU A 370 4.19 -15.48 17.58
N ASP A 371 4.01 -16.78 17.83
CA ASP A 371 3.18 -17.30 18.92
C ASP A 371 3.48 -16.60 20.26
N ARG A 372 4.77 -16.42 20.60
CA ARG A 372 5.19 -15.76 21.84
C ARG A 372 4.78 -14.26 21.88
N MET A 373 4.87 -13.57 20.76
CA MET A 373 4.43 -12.17 20.68
C MET A 373 2.92 -12.07 20.77
N ILE A 374 2.19 -12.94 20.08
CA ILE A 374 0.73 -13.00 20.17
C ILE A 374 0.31 -13.19 21.64
N GLN A 375 0.92 -14.13 22.35
CA GLN A 375 0.66 -14.31 23.78
C GLN A 375 1.08 -13.11 24.63
N GLN A 376 2.15 -12.41 24.30
CA GLN A 376 2.59 -11.22 25.02
C GLN A 376 1.59 -10.07 24.93
N TYR A 377 1.05 -9.79 23.72
CA TYR A 377 0.16 -8.65 23.48
C TYR A 377 -1.32 -9.02 23.63
N LEU A 378 -1.70 -10.27 23.38
CA LEU A 378 -3.09 -10.74 23.34
C LEU A 378 -3.34 -11.87 24.35
N SER A 379 -2.60 -11.89 25.50
CA SER A 379 -2.94 -12.82 26.58
C SER A 379 -4.31 -12.47 27.21
N PRO A 380 -4.98 -13.45 27.82
CA PRO A 380 -6.25 -13.19 28.52
C PRO A 380 -6.17 -12.03 29.51
N GLU A 381 -5.09 -11.95 30.31
CA GLU A 381 -4.88 -10.88 31.26
C GLU A 381 -4.78 -9.51 30.59
N MET A 382 -4.06 -9.42 29.45
CA MET A 382 -3.90 -8.16 28.73
C MET A 382 -5.22 -7.70 28.11
N ILE A 383 -5.96 -8.61 27.47
CA ILE A 383 -7.25 -8.31 26.85
C ILE A 383 -8.25 -7.86 27.91
N GLU A 384 -8.33 -8.57 29.04
CA GLU A 384 -9.23 -8.23 30.16
C GLU A 384 -8.86 -6.90 30.81
N LYS A 385 -7.57 -6.68 31.09
CA LYS A 385 -7.04 -5.42 31.61
C LYS A 385 -7.36 -4.24 30.71
N ARG A 386 -7.19 -4.40 29.40
CA ARG A 386 -7.48 -3.35 28.41
C ARG A 386 -8.96 -3.04 28.31
N GLY A 387 -9.82 -4.05 28.36
CA GLY A 387 -11.28 -3.90 28.40
C GLY A 387 -11.93 -3.45 27.09
N ILE A 388 -11.20 -3.38 25.98
CA ILE A 388 -11.69 -2.96 24.66
C ILE A 388 -12.29 -4.13 23.90
N PHE A 389 -11.59 -5.27 23.90
CA PHE A 389 -11.93 -6.43 23.09
C PHE A 389 -12.56 -7.56 23.91
N GLU A 390 -13.36 -8.37 23.22
CA GLU A 390 -14.00 -9.57 23.78
C GLU A 390 -13.01 -10.75 23.72
N LEU A 391 -12.61 -11.28 24.89
CA LEU A 391 -11.60 -12.33 24.99
C LEU A 391 -11.91 -13.55 24.12
N ARG A 392 -13.13 -14.09 24.24
CA ARG A 392 -13.51 -15.29 23.48
C ARG A 392 -13.47 -15.08 21.96
N ALA A 393 -13.78 -13.87 21.51
CA ALA A 393 -13.73 -13.54 20.09
C ALA A 393 -12.28 -13.47 19.57
N ILE A 394 -11.35 -12.92 20.37
CA ILE A 394 -9.93 -12.87 20.04
C ILE A 394 -9.32 -14.29 20.01
N GLU A 395 -9.61 -15.13 21.03
CA GLU A 395 -9.15 -16.52 21.08
C GLU A 395 -9.64 -17.32 19.87
N LYS A 396 -10.93 -17.19 19.55
CA LYS A 396 -11.50 -17.83 18.36
C LYS A 396 -10.83 -17.37 17.08
N LEU A 397 -10.61 -16.06 16.91
CA LEU A 397 -9.97 -15.50 15.71
C LEU A 397 -8.55 -16.03 15.53
N THR A 398 -7.76 -16.06 16.60
CA THR A 398 -6.37 -16.57 16.57
C THR A 398 -6.33 -18.06 16.27
N ASP A 399 -7.21 -18.84 16.89
CA ASP A 399 -7.34 -20.29 16.65
C ASP A 399 -7.77 -20.61 15.21
N ASP A 400 -8.79 -19.92 14.69
CA ASP A 400 -9.27 -20.10 13.33
C ASP A 400 -8.21 -19.71 12.29
N ASN A 401 -7.43 -18.66 12.57
CA ASN A 401 -6.29 -18.29 11.73
C ASN A 401 -5.19 -19.38 11.74
N LYS A 402 -4.87 -19.94 12.90
CA LYS A 402 -3.86 -20.99 13.07
C LYS A 402 -4.28 -22.28 12.36
N LYS A 403 -5.55 -22.66 12.44
CA LYS A 403 -6.15 -23.81 11.73
C LYS A 403 -6.31 -23.56 10.23
N GLY A 404 -6.21 -22.30 9.75
CA GLY A 404 -6.39 -21.94 8.34
C GLY A 404 -7.84 -21.83 7.89
N ASN A 405 -8.79 -21.78 8.83
CA ASN A 405 -10.21 -21.56 8.55
C ASN A 405 -10.46 -20.14 8.04
N VAL A 406 -9.68 -19.17 8.55
CA VAL A 406 -9.74 -17.75 8.24
C VAL A 406 -8.33 -17.20 7.98
N ASP A 407 -8.17 -16.21 7.11
CA ASP A 407 -6.92 -15.42 6.99
C ASP A 407 -7.09 -14.12 7.78
N ALA A 408 -6.75 -14.18 9.07
CA ALA A 408 -6.83 -13.04 9.99
C ALA A 408 -5.45 -12.45 10.34
N SER A 409 -4.40 -12.80 9.61
CA SER A 409 -3.02 -12.46 9.98
C SER A 409 -2.79 -10.96 10.14
N TYR A 410 -3.33 -10.13 9.23
CA TYR A 410 -3.24 -8.68 9.34
C TYR A 410 -4.08 -8.12 10.50
N SER A 411 -5.24 -8.72 10.77
CA SER A 411 -6.11 -8.31 11.89
C SER A 411 -5.47 -8.65 13.22
N ILE A 412 -4.82 -9.80 13.36
CA ILE A 412 -4.06 -10.18 14.57
C ILE A 412 -2.89 -9.21 14.78
N LEU A 413 -2.15 -8.87 13.71
CA LEU A 413 -1.09 -7.86 13.80
C LEU A 413 -1.65 -6.49 14.22
N CYS A 414 -2.82 -6.10 13.70
CA CYS A 414 -3.49 -4.86 14.10
C CYS A 414 -3.84 -4.84 15.60
N LEU A 415 -4.39 -5.94 16.13
CA LEU A 415 -4.69 -6.07 17.56
C LEU A 415 -3.43 -5.97 18.42
N MET A 416 -2.33 -6.60 17.99
CA MET A 416 -1.04 -6.49 18.68
C MET A 416 -0.51 -5.05 18.61
N ALA A 417 -0.65 -4.36 17.47
CA ALA A 417 -0.24 -2.97 17.30
C ALA A 417 -1.05 -2.01 18.21
N ILE A 418 -2.35 -2.24 18.33
CA ILE A 418 -3.21 -1.48 19.25
C ILE A 418 -2.74 -1.65 20.69
N GLU A 419 -2.45 -2.88 21.13
CA GLU A 419 -1.98 -3.12 22.48
C GLU A 419 -0.59 -2.52 22.73
N SER A 420 0.36 -2.69 21.80
CA SER A 420 1.68 -2.06 21.89
C SER A 420 1.58 -0.52 21.99
N TRP A 421 0.71 0.07 21.18
CA TRP A 421 0.43 1.51 21.22
C TRP A 421 -0.11 1.96 22.58
N HIS A 422 -1.08 1.25 23.14
CA HIS A 422 -1.62 1.55 24.47
C HIS A 422 -0.55 1.46 25.56
N GLN A 423 0.31 0.44 25.52
CA GLN A 423 1.40 0.30 26.49
C GLN A 423 2.38 1.46 26.43
N GLN A 424 2.61 2.03 25.25
CA GLN A 424 3.59 3.08 25.04
C GLN A 424 3.06 4.49 25.30
N PHE A 425 1.80 4.76 24.95
CA PHE A 425 1.25 6.13 24.94
C PHE A 425 0.15 6.35 25.99
N VAL A 426 -0.48 5.29 26.51
CA VAL A 426 -1.55 5.42 27.50
C VAL A 426 -1.10 4.95 28.88
N ASP A 427 -0.44 3.80 28.97
CA ASP A 427 -0.06 3.19 30.25
C ASP A 427 1.22 3.81 30.84
N LYS A 428 2.13 4.32 30.03
CA LYS A 428 3.30 5.07 30.48
C LYS A 428 2.90 6.52 30.75
N LYS A 429 2.57 6.81 32.00
CA LYS A 429 2.42 8.18 32.51
C LYS A 429 3.65 8.57 33.30
#